data_2ba296c052260a22400a9276d3fea41b
#
_entry.id   2ba296c052260a22400a9276d3fea41b
#
_cell.length_a   1.000
_cell.length_b   1.000
_cell.length_c   1.000
_cell.angle_alpha   90.00
_cell.angle_beta   90.00
_cell.angle_gamma   90.00
#
_symmetry.space_group_name_H-M   'P 1'
#
loop_
_entity.id
_entity.type
_entity.pdbx_description
1 polymer ?
#
loop_
_entity_poly.entity_id
_entity_poly.type
_entity_poly.pdbx_seq_one_letter_code
_entity_poly.pdbx_strand_id
1 'polypeptide(L)'
;MFKSGDEMEKNLNKKDKRVIKTRKAIIHATIQLMSMKSIEQITIKEIADTALINRKTFYTHYNSIYDVLNDIENDIIQSLIEILDSTDFSAERLNPYPLFEKLTTMINQDALFFHSLLQSSGHSHLLNKVKEVVKDHLLIQFDKYFPHDNVLPQ
;
A
#
# COMPACT_ATOMS: atom_id res chain seq x y z
N MET A 1 36.36 -4.62 24.89
CA MET A 1 36.52 -3.61 23.83
C MET A 1 35.09 -3.26 23.37
N PHE A 2 34.54 -2.19 23.96
CA PHE A 2 33.17 -1.76 23.67
C PHE A 2 33.16 -1.05 22.29
N LYS A 3 32.34 -1.51 21.36
CA LYS A 3 32.10 -0.79 20.11
C LYS A 3 31.46 0.55 20.45
N SER A 4 31.97 1.64 19.86
CA SER A 4 31.46 3.00 20.14
C SER A 4 30.01 3.09 19.64
N GLY A 5 29.18 3.92 20.31
CA GLY A 5 27.75 4.12 19.97
C GLY A 5 27.52 4.46 18.49
N ASP A 6 28.47 5.16 17.89
CA ASP A 6 28.48 5.56 16.45
C ASP A 6 28.56 4.37 15.49
N GLU A 7 29.30 3.30 15.85
CA GLU A 7 29.37 2.06 15.05
C GLU A 7 28.08 1.23 15.18
N MET A 8 27.42 1.26 16.35
CA MET A 8 26.15 0.59 16.57
C MET A 8 25.03 1.28 15.78
N GLU A 9 24.97 2.60 15.77
CA GLU A 9 23.95 3.39 15.05
C GLU A 9 24.11 3.25 13.51
N LYS A 10 25.34 3.28 13.00
CA LYS A 10 25.65 3.00 11.59
C LYS A 10 25.28 1.58 11.16
N ASN A 11 25.47 0.59 12.03
CA ASN A 11 25.10 -0.81 11.75
C ASN A 11 23.58 -1.03 11.79
N LEU A 12 22.84 -0.40 12.71
CA LEU A 12 21.38 -0.40 12.74
C LEU A 12 20.81 0.19 11.45
N ASN A 13 21.25 1.38 11.04
CA ASN A 13 20.83 2.05 9.82
C ASN A 13 21.12 1.20 8.54
N LYS A 14 22.27 0.50 8.51
CA LYS A 14 22.62 -0.40 7.40
C LYS A 14 21.74 -1.65 7.37
N LYS A 15 21.39 -2.21 8.53
CA LYS A 15 20.48 -3.37 8.64
C LYS A 15 19.08 -2.99 8.18
N ASP A 16 18.56 -1.84 8.61
CA ASP A 16 17.25 -1.34 8.24
C ASP A 16 17.13 -1.10 6.73
N LYS A 17 18.13 -0.46 6.13
CA LYS A 17 18.20 -0.25 4.68
C LYS A 17 18.21 -1.57 3.89
N ARG A 18 18.89 -2.61 4.41
CA ARG A 18 18.91 -3.93 3.79
C ARG A 18 17.55 -4.61 3.87
N VAL A 19 16.88 -4.53 5.02
CA VAL A 19 15.53 -5.07 5.22
C VAL A 19 14.55 -4.42 4.25
N ILE A 20 14.54 -3.08 4.18
CA ILE A 20 13.68 -2.32 3.26
C ILE A 20 13.97 -2.70 1.79
N LYS A 21 15.24 -2.81 1.40
CA LYS A 21 15.61 -3.20 0.04
C LYS A 21 15.11 -4.60 -0.31
N THR A 22 15.26 -5.54 0.62
CA THR A 22 14.81 -6.92 0.41
C THR A 22 13.27 -6.99 0.33
N ARG A 23 12.55 -6.28 1.22
CA ARG A 23 11.08 -6.16 1.15
C ARG A 23 10.63 -5.66 -0.22
N LYS A 24 11.19 -4.55 -0.70
CA LYS A 24 10.89 -4.00 -2.03
C LYS A 24 11.16 -5.00 -3.15
N ALA A 25 12.27 -5.74 -3.10
CA ALA A 25 12.60 -6.75 -4.12
C ALA A 25 11.56 -7.89 -4.14
N ILE A 26 11.09 -8.35 -2.97
CA ILE A 26 10.06 -9.38 -2.87
C ILE A 26 8.73 -8.88 -3.44
N ILE A 27 8.30 -7.66 -3.07
CA ILE A 27 7.09 -7.02 -3.58
C ILE A 27 7.14 -6.90 -5.11
N HIS A 28 8.21 -6.33 -5.67
CA HIS A 28 8.39 -6.20 -7.12
C HIS A 28 8.35 -7.54 -7.85
N ALA A 29 9.04 -8.56 -7.33
CA ALA A 29 9.03 -9.91 -7.89
C ALA A 29 7.61 -10.50 -7.88
N THR A 30 6.87 -10.31 -6.79
CA THR A 30 5.49 -10.78 -6.66
C THR A 30 4.57 -10.11 -7.68
N ILE A 31 4.63 -8.78 -7.81
CA ILE A 31 3.85 -8.02 -8.80
C ILE A 31 4.19 -8.47 -10.23
N GLN A 32 5.47 -8.64 -10.55
CA GLN A 32 5.91 -9.12 -11.86
C GLN A 32 5.33 -10.50 -12.18
N LEU A 33 5.36 -11.43 -11.23
CA LEU A 33 4.81 -12.78 -11.43
C LEU A 33 3.28 -12.75 -11.55
N MET A 34 2.58 -11.90 -10.80
CA MET A 34 1.14 -11.70 -10.90
C MET A 34 0.69 -11.14 -12.26
N SER A 35 1.54 -10.41 -12.97
CA SER A 35 1.24 -9.96 -14.34
C SER A 35 1.28 -11.09 -15.38
N MET A 36 1.85 -12.25 -15.03
CA MET A 36 2.04 -13.39 -15.94
C MET A 36 1.11 -14.57 -15.64
N LYS A 37 0.67 -14.70 -14.38
CA LYS A 37 -0.14 -15.84 -13.93
C LYS A 37 -0.90 -15.53 -12.65
N SER A 38 -1.92 -16.35 -12.35
CA SER A 38 -2.71 -16.19 -11.14
C SER A 38 -1.91 -16.45 -9.86
N ILE A 39 -2.32 -15.83 -8.75
CA ILE A 39 -1.63 -15.89 -7.47
C ILE A 39 -1.47 -17.33 -6.95
N GLU A 40 -2.47 -18.18 -7.20
CA GLU A 40 -2.49 -19.59 -6.78
C GLU A 40 -1.41 -20.42 -7.49
N GLN A 41 -0.92 -19.95 -8.63
CA GLN A 41 0.14 -20.60 -9.42
C GLN A 41 1.54 -20.07 -9.08
N ILE A 42 1.64 -19.02 -8.28
CA ILE A 42 2.92 -18.42 -7.91
C ILE A 42 3.48 -19.17 -6.70
N THR A 43 4.75 -19.56 -6.78
CA THR A 43 5.45 -20.23 -5.69
C THR A 43 6.47 -19.30 -5.03
N ILE A 44 6.73 -19.53 -3.73
CA ILE A 44 7.77 -18.79 -3.00
C ILE A 44 9.15 -18.97 -3.64
N LYS A 45 9.39 -20.12 -4.30
CA LYS A 45 10.63 -20.35 -5.04
C LYS A 45 10.78 -19.34 -6.19
N GLU A 46 9.75 -19.17 -7.00
CA GLU A 46 9.77 -18.22 -8.12
C GLU A 46 9.94 -16.78 -7.65
N ILE A 47 9.23 -16.40 -6.56
CA ILE A 47 9.42 -15.05 -5.97
C ILE A 47 10.87 -14.87 -5.52
N ALA A 48 11.45 -15.84 -4.83
CA ALA A 48 12.82 -15.76 -4.34
C ALA A 48 13.84 -15.70 -5.49
N ASP A 49 13.66 -16.52 -6.53
CA ASP A 49 14.51 -16.54 -7.73
C ASP A 49 14.41 -15.18 -8.49
N THR A 50 13.19 -14.65 -8.68
CA THR A 50 12.95 -13.35 -9.33
C THR A 50 13.50 -12.18 -8.53
N ALA A 51 13.36 -12.22 -7.19
CA ALA A 51 13.90 -11.20 -6.28
C ALA A 51 15.41 -11.33 -6.04
N LEU A 52 16.08 -12.32 -6.62
CA LEU A 52 17.50 -12.62 -6.44
C LEU A 52 17.89 -12.84 -4.97
N ILE A 53 17.03 -13.54 -4.23
CA ILE A 53 17.25 -13.91 -2.83
C ILE A 53 17.11 -15.43 -2.66
N ASN A 54 17.58 -15.97 -1.53
CA ASN A 54 17.26 -17.35 -1.19
C ASN A 54 15.90 -17.46 -0.46
N ARG A 55 15.27 -18.64 -0.49
CA ARG A 55 13.99 -18.91 0.18
C ARG A 55 14.03 -18.62 1.69
N LYS A 56 15.17 -18.85 2.35
CA LYS A 56 15.32 -18.55 3.78
C LYS A 56 15.18 -17.04 4.02
N THR A 57 15.74 -16.21 3.14
CA THR A 57 15.59 -14.75 3.20
C THR A 57 14.12 -14.33 3.01
N PHE A 58 13.37 -14.96 2.08
CA PHE A 58 11.93 -14.73 1.97
C PHE A 58 11.23 -14.95 3.31
N TYR A 59 11.45 -16.11 3.95
CA TYR A 59 10.82 -16.48 5.22
C TYR A 59 11.25 -15.62 6.42
N THR A 60 12.30 -14.80 6.31
CA THR A 60 12.62 -13.79 7.33
C THR A 60 11.76 -12.53 7.23
N HIS A 61 11.03 -12.35 6.12
CA HIS A 61 10.17 -11.20 5.87
C HIS A 61 8.67 -11.58 5.86
N TYR A 62 8.32 -12.72 5.27
CA TYR A 62 6.95 -13.15 5.05
C TYR A 62 6.79 -14.66 5.28
N ASN A 63 5.68 -15.08 5.86
CA ASN A 63 5.38 -16.51 6.06
C ASN A 63 4.74 -17.14 4.81
N SER A 64 4.06 -16.34 4.02
CA SER A 64 3.32 -16.76 2.82
C SER A 64 3.29 -15.67 1.75
N ILE A 65 2.84 -16.04 0.55
CA ILE A 65 2.59 -15.08 -0.51
C ILE A 65 1.43 -14.14 -0.17
N TYR A 66 0.46 -14.60 0.63
CA TYR A 66 -0.67 -13.77 1.07
C TYR A 66 -0.22 -12.67 2.04
N ASP A 67 0.84 -12.90 2.83
CA ASP A 67 1.44 -11.84 3.66
C ASP A 67 2.06 -10.74 2.78
N VAL A 68 2.68 -11.11 1.65
CA VAL A 68 3.20 -10.14 0.68
C VAL A 68 2.05 -9.35 0.05
N LEU A 69 0.95 -10.01 -0.32
CA LEU A 69 -0.23 -9.33 -0.86
C LEU A 69 -0.83 -8.35 0.15
N ASN A 70 -0.99 -8.77 1.39
CA ASN A 70 -1.53 -7.90 2.44
C ASN A 70 -0.64 -6.66 2.66
N ASP A 71 0.68 -6.83 2.55
CA ASP A 71 1.65 -5.75 2.67
C ASP A 71 1.52 -4.76 1.49
N ILE A 72 1.35 -5.27 0.25
CA ILE A 72 1.08 -4.46 -0.94
C ILE A 72 -0.25 -3.70 -0.81
N GLU A 73 -1.32 -4.39 -0.39
CA GLU A 73 -2.61 -3.76 -0.15
C GLU A 73 -2.52 -2.63 0.87
N ASN A 74 -1.78 -2.82 1.96
CA ASN A 74 -1.59 -1.81 2.99
C ASN A 74 -0.82 -0.59 2.45
N ASP A 75 0.20 -0.78 1.60
CA ASP A 75 0.91 0.32 0.95
C ASP A 75 -0.04 1.14 0.03
N ILE A 76 -0.95 0.47 -0.70
CA ILE A 76 -1.98 1.12 -1.54
C ILE A 76 -2.94 1.93 -0.67
N ILE A 77 -3.44 1.33 0.41
CA ILE A 77 -4.38 1.99 1.34
C ILE A 77 -3.72 3.21 1.98
N GLN A 78 -2.46 3.10 2.39
CA GLN A 78 -1.72 4.22 2.96
C GLN A 78 -1.57 5.36 1.94
N SER A 79 -1.23 5.05 0.70
CA SER A 79 -1.16 6.05 -0.38
C SER A 79 -2.51 6.70 -0.66
N LEU A 80 -3.61 5.95 -0.59
CA LEU A 80 -4.97 6.48 -0.74
C LEU A 80 -5.30 7.44 0.40
N ILE A 81 -5.00 7.10 1.65
CA ILE A 81 -5.20 7.97 2.81
C ILE A 81 -4.44 9.28 2.63
N GLU A 82 -3.17 9.22 2.24
CA GLU A 82 -2.34 10.42 1.99
C GLU A 82 -2.93 11.32 0.89
N ILE A 83 -3.47 10.72 -0.17
CA ILE A 83 -4.16 11.45 -1.24
C ILE A 83 -5.42 12.15 -0.70
N LEU A 84 -6.25 11.43 0.06
CA LEU A 84 -7.48 11.96 0.63
C LEU A 84 -7.19 13.09 1.64
N ASP A 85 -6.23 12.89 2.55
CA ASP A 85 -5.83 13.87 3.56
C ASP A 85 -5.25 15.15 2.93
N SER A 86 -4.58 15.03 1.80
CA SER A 86 -4.01 16.17 1.05
C SER A 86 -5.01 16.89 0.13
N THR A 87 -6.28 16.45 0.11
CA THR A 87 -7.33 17.01 -0.74
C THR A 87 -8.22 17.96 0.08
N ASP A 88 -8.42 19.19 -0.42
CA ASP A 88 -9.33 20.15 0.21
C ASP A 88 -10.76 19.89 -0.26
N PHE A 89 -11.60 19.38 0.65
CA PHE A 89 -13.02 19.10 0.43
C PHE A 89 -13.95 20.27 0.82
N SER A 90 -13.42 21.46 1.13
CA SER A 90 -14.26 22.63 1.44
C SER A 90 -15.17 22.99 0.27
N ALA A 91 -16.43 23.33 0.55
CA ALA A 91 -17.42 23.66 -0.48
C ALA A 91 -17.00 24.85 -1.37
N GLU A 92 -16.20 25.76 -0.82
CA GLU A 92 -15.69 26.94 -1.55
C GLU A 92 -14.59 26.61 -2.56
N ARG A 93 -13.90 25.47 -2.37
CA ARG A 93 -12.75 25.04 -3.18
C ARG A 93 -12.86 23.64 -3.74
N LEU A 94 -14.09 23.09 -3.77
CA LEU A 94 -14.31 21.72 -4.27
C LEU A 94 -13.97 21.61 -5.76
N ASN A 95 -12.70 21.44 -6.03
CA ASN A 95 -12.20 21.09 -7.35
C ASN A 95 -11.78 19.60 -7.32
N PRO A 96 -12.50 18.71 -7.97
CA PRO A 96 -12.18 17.27 -7.95
C PRO A 96 -10.94 16.91 -8.80
N TYR A 97 -10.49 17.82 -9.65
CA TYR A 97 -9.39 17.56 -10.60
C TYR A 97 -8.09 17.09 -9.92
N PRO A 98 -7.57 17.76 -8.86
CA PRO A 98 -6.35 17.30 -8.18
C PRO A 98 -6.47 15.92 -7.55
N LEU A 99 -7.67 15.56 -7.05
CA LEU A 99 -7.93 14.23 -6.52
C LEU A 99 -7.83 13.17 -7.63
N PHE A 100 -8.52 13.39 -8.76
CA PHE A 100 -8.47 12.48 -9.90
C PHE A 100 -7.06 12.37 -10.48
N GLU A 101 -6.31 13.46 -10.57
CA GLU A 101 -4.93 13.46 -11.04
C GLU A 101 -4.04 12.59 -10.16
N LYS A 102 -4.11 12.75 -8.83
CA LYS A 102 -3.34 11.94 -7.88
C LYS A 102 -3.72 10.46 -7.94
N LEU A 103 -5.02 10.14 -7.96
CA LEU A 103 -5.50 8.76 -8.08
C LEU A 103 -5.07 8.12 -9.39
N THR A 104 -5.19 8.84 -10.50
CA THR A 104 -4.76 8.35 -11.83
C THR A 104 -3.25 8.13 -11.86
N THR A 105 -2.48 9.04 -11.26
CA THR A 105 -1.03 8.90 -11.16
C THR A 105 -0.64 7.67 -10.35
N MET A 106 -1.28 7.45 -9.20
CA MET A 106 -1.06 6.26 -8.36
C MET A 106 -1.35 4.96 -9.14
N ILE A 107 -2.47 4.89 -9.84
CA ILE A 107 -2.85 3.70 -10.64
C ILE A 107 -1.88 3.48 -11.80
N ASN A 108 -1.48 4.54 -12.49
CA ASN A 108 -0.60 4.45 -13.67
C ASN A 108 0.85 4.07 -13.30
N GLN A 109 1.32 4.40 -12.10
CA GLN A 109 2.66 4.00 -11.63
C GLN A 109 2.83 2.49 -11.61
N ASP A 110 1.76 1.73 -11.30
CA ASP A 110 1.76 0.27 -11.22
C ASP A 110 0.56 -0.35 -11.97
N ALA A 111 0.29 0.14 -13.19
CA ALA A 111 -0.88 -0.25 -14.00
C ALA A 111 -0.99 -1.76 -14.21
N LEU A 112 0.13 -2.47 -14.43
CA LEU A 112 0.17 -3.92 -14.58
C LEU A 112 -0.27 -4.63 -13.28
N PHE A 113 0.13 -4.10 -12.15
CA PHE A 113 -0.28 -4.63 -10.85
C PHE A 113 -1.79 -4.46 -10.63
N PHE A 114 -2.32 -3.24 -10.83
CA PHE A 114 -3.76 -2.99 -10.67
C PHE A 114 -4.59 -3.84 -11.63
N HIS A 115 -4.13 -4.00 -12.87
CA HIS A 115 -4.76 -4.89 -13.84
C HIS A 115 -4.77 -6.35 -13.36
N SER A 116 -3.65 -6.87 -12.87
CA SER A 116 -3.53 -8.24 -12.35
C SER A 116 -4.37 -8.45 -11.09
N LEU A 117 -4.41 -7.44 -10.23
CA LEU A 117 -5.23 -7.45 -9.02
C LEU A 117 -6.72 -7.54 -9.36
N LEU A 118 -7.20 -6.77 -10.35
CA LEU A 118 -8.60 -6.79 -10.78
C LEU A 118 -9.01 -8.10 -11.46
N GLN A 119 -8.07 -8.86 -12.02
CA GLN A 119 -8.33 -10.17 -12.62
C GLN A 119 -8.30 -11.32 -11.59
N SER A 120 -7.72 -11.12 -10.42
CA SER A 120 -7.63 -12.15 -9.39
C SER A 120 -8.94 -12.25 -8.59
N SER A 121 -9.29 -13.46 -8.16
CA SER A 121 -10.48 -13.69 -7.32
C SER A 121 -10.37 -13.09 -5.90
N GLY A 122 -9.20 -12.57 -5.54
CA GLY A 122 -8.92 -11.98 -4.22
C GLY A 122 -9.21 -10.48 -4.08
N HIS A 123 -9.62 -9.78 -5.15
CA HIS A 123 -9.78 -8.31 -5.14
C HIS A 123 -10.90 -7.78 -4.23
N SER A 124 -11.81 -8.64 -3.78
CA SER A 124 -12.88 -8.25 -2.84
C SER A 124 -12.33 -7.69 -1.52
N HIS A 125 -11.17 -8.17 -1.06
CA HIS A 125 -10.55 -7.71 0.18
C HIS A 125 -10.00 -6.28 0.08
N LEU A 126 -9.22 -5.97 -0.97
CA LEU A 126 -8.73 -4.62 -1.22
C LEU A 126 -9.87 -3.65 -1.48
N LEU A 127 -10.86 -4.03 -2.30
CA LEU A 127 -12.03 -3.17 -2.58
C LEU A 127 -12.81 -2.84 -1.30
N ASN A 128 -12.96 -3.81 -0.39
CA ASN A 128 -13.60 -3.55 0.91
C ASN A 128 -12.76 -2.59 1.76
N LYS A 129 -11.43 -2.75 1.83
CA LYS A 129 -10.54 -1.81 2.53
C LYS A 129 -10.66 -0.39 1.94
N VAL A 130 -10.61 -0.25 0.62
CA VAL A 130 -10.76 1.04 -0.07
C VAL A 130 -12.11 1.68 0.28
N LYS A 131 -13.20 0.91 0.19
CA LYS A 131 -14.55 1.39 0.52
C LYS A 131 -14.64 1.91 1.96
N GLU A 132 -14.11 1.17 2.94
CA GLU A 132 -14.15 1.61 4.35
C GLU A 132 -13.32 2.87 4.56
N VAL A 133 -12.11 2.95 3.99
CA VAL A 133 -11.26 4.15 4.10
C VAL A 133 -11.94 5.38 3.50
N VAL A 134 -12.50 5.25 2.29
CA VAL A 134 -13.22 6.36 1.64
C VAL A 134 -14.44 6.78 2.45
N LYS A 135 -15.23 5.82 2.93
CA LYS A 135 -16.40 6.08 3.76
C LYS A 135 -16.03 6.83 5.03
N ASP A 136 -15.04 6.34 5.78
CA ASP A 136 -14.61 6.95 7.04
C ASP A 136 -14.07 8.36 6.82
N HIS A 137 -13.27 8.56 5.75
CA HIS A 137 -12.77 9.88 5.38
C HIS A 137 -13.90 10.85 5.03
N LEU A 138 -14.88 10.41 4.22
CA LEU A 138 -16.04 11.23 3.85
C LEU A 138 -16.89 11.61 5.08
N LEU A 139 -17.10 10.68 6.03
CA LEU A 139 -17.83 10.97 7.26
C LEU A 139 -17.11 12.04 8.10
N ILE A 140 -15.78 11.93 8.26
CA ILE A 140 -14.98 12.92 8.98
C ILE A 140 -15.08 14.31 8.31
N GLN A 141 -15.01 14.37 6.97
CA GLN A 141 -15.14 15.62 6.23
C GLN A 141 -16.55 16.19 6.35
N PHE A 142 -17.58 15.33 6.26
CA PHE A 142 -18.97 15.74 6.42
C PHE A 142 -19.23 16.38 7.80
N ASP A 143 -18.81 15.74 8.88
CA ASP A 143 -18.97 16.28 10.25
C ASP A 143 -18.21 17.60 10.43
N LYS A 144 -17.07 17.76 9.78
CA LYS A 144 -16.25 18.98 9.82
C LYS A 144 -16.93 20.18 9.12
N TYR A 145 -17.57 19.93 7.97
CA TYR A 145 -18.19 21.00 7.17
C TYR A 145 -19.69 21.18 7.41
N PHE A 146 -20.37 20.17 7.97
CA PHE A 146 -21.79 20.18 8.30
C PHE A 146 -22.03 19.71 9.74
N PRO A 147 -21.52 20.46 10.74
CA PRO A 147 -21.71 20.07 12.15
C PRO A 147 -23.21 19.99 12.48
N HIS A 148 -23.59 18.94 13.20
CA HIS A 148 -24.99 18.63 13.55
C HIS A 148 -25.69 19.68 14.43
N ASP A 149 -25.01 20.75 14.87
CA ASP A 149 -25.58 21.82 15.70
C ASP A 149 -26.56 22.77 14.97
N ASN A 150 -26.77 22.58 13.67
CA ASN A 150 -27.76 23.31 12.87
C ASN A 150 -29.09 22.55 12.70
N VAL A 151 -29.55 21.81 13.72
CA VAL A 151 -30.97 21.39 13.80
C VAL A 151 -31.79 22.64 14.08
N LEU A 152 -32.61 23.03 13.10
CA LEU A 152 -33.51 24.19 13.12
C LEU A 152 -34.22 24.35 14.49
N PRO A 153 -34.27 25.58 15.02
CA PRO A 153 -35.16 25.88 16.14
C PRO A 153 -36.59 25.67 15.66
N GLN A 154 -37.37 24.93 16.47
CA GLN A 154 -38.81 24.75 16.29
C GLN A 154 -39.55 26.10 16.42
#